data_31d13cde15dd4cfc47021dfcf9367400
#
_entry.id   31d13cde15dd4cfc47021dfcf9367400
#
_cell.length_a   1.000
_cell.length_b   1.000
_cell.length_c   1.000
_cell.angle_alpha   90.00
_cell.angle_beta   90.00
_cell.angle_gamma   90.00
#
_symmetry.space_group_name_H-M   'P 1'
#
loop_
_entity.id
_entity.type
_entity.pdbx_description
1 polymer ?
#
loop_
_entity_poly.entity_id
_entity_poly.type
_entity_poly.pdbx_seq_one_letter_code
_entity_poly.pdbx_strand_id
1 'polypeptide(L)'
;MQKSPLDLSFFYKLTGRIEAEDHPGLFYPAARPMLPPPDYDLTEEVQKHDVLLSYPYQSIRPFIDMLKKAARDPDVISIKMTLYRMARESQIVQALMEAAENGK
;
A
#
# COMPACT_ATOMS: atom_id res chain seq x y z
N MET A 1 0.47 32.28 25.01
CA MET A 1 -0.43 31.14 25.01
C MET A 1 -1.20 31.16 23.70
N GLN A 2 -1.00 30.19 22.81
CA GLN A 2 -1.64 30.12 21.50
C GLN A 2 -3.12 29.77 21.68
N LYS A 3 -4.01 30.59 21.13
CA LYS A 3 -5.47 30.43 21.30
C LYS A 3 -6.15 29.66 20.18
N SER A 4 -5.43 29.31 19.12
CA SER A 4 -5.95 28.55 17.97
C SER A 4 -5.24 27.20 17.83
N PRO A 5 -5.90 26.19 17.23
CA PRO A 5 -5.25 24.92 16.92
C PRO A 5 -4.01 25.15 16.06
N LEU A 6 -2.93 24.46 16.39
CA LEU A 6 -1.70 24.50 15.61
C LEU A 6 -1.88 23.62 14.37
N ASP A 7 -1.86 24.22 13.17
CA ASP A 7 -1.79 23.47 11.92
C ASP A 7 -0.35 23.03 11.64
N LEU A 8 -0.11 21.73 11.73
CA LEU A 8 1.19 21.11 11.48
C LEU A 8 1.33 20.56 10.04
N SER A 9 0.36 20.80 9.17
CA SER A 9 0.36 20.25 7.81
C SER A 9 1.55 20.73 6.97
N PHE A 10 2.14 21.89 7.32
CA PHE A 10 3.33 22.40 6.63
C PHE A 10 4.55 21.46 6.79
N PHE A 11 4.61 20.64 7.84
CA PHE A 11 5.72 19.69 8.02
C PHE A 11 5.81 18.67 6.89
N TYR A 12 4.68 18.26 6.31
CA TYR A 12 4.70 17.37 5.13
C TYR A 12 5.45 17.97 3.94
N LYS A 13 5.33 19.30 3.76
CA LYS A 13 6.05 20.01 2.70
C LYS A 13 7.50 20.26 3.08
N LEU A 14 7.76 20.53 4.34
CA LEU A 14 9.11 20.78 4.85
C LEU A 14 9.96 19.50 4.76
N THR A 15 9.45 18.36 5.24
CA THR A 15 10.17 17.09 5.21
C THR A 15 10.49 16.64 3.78
N GLY A 16 9.61 16.94 2.80
CA GLY A 16 9.88 16.67 1.40
C GLY A 16 10.93 17.56 0.73
N ARG A 17 11.39 18.62 1.43
CA ARG A 17 12.46 19.52 0.96
C ARG A 17 13.79 19.30 1.67
N ILE A 18 13.77 18.56 2.77
CA ILE A 18 14.97 18.19 3.52
C ILE A 18 15.41 16.83 2.98
N GLU A 19 16.56 16.77 2.37
CA GLU A 19 17.12 15.51 1.87
C GLU A 19 17.70 14.72 3.03
N ALA A 20 17.30 13.45 3.18
CA ALA A 20 17.74 12.58 4.26
C ALA A 20 19.24 12.27 4.17
N GLU A 21 19.82 12.32 2.96
CA GLU A 21 21.24 12.10 2.71
C GLU A 21 22.09 13.25 3.29
N ASP A 22 21.60 14.49 3.19
CA ASP A 22 22.28 15.67 3.72
C ASP A 22 22.09 15.84 5.24
N HIS A 23 20.97 15.34 5.76
CA HIS A 23 20.61 15.50 7.16
C HIS A 23 20.16 14.19 7.82
N PRO A 24 21.03 13.15 7.86
CA PRO A 24 20.63 11.82 8.36
C PRO A 24 20.16 11.80 9.81
N GLY A 25 20.63 12.76 10.63
CA GLY A 25 20.22 12.86 12.04
C GLY A 25 18.79 13.36 12.27
N LEU A 26 18.11 13.86 11.23
CA LEU A 26 16.73 14.34 11.30
C LEU A 26 15.70 13.27 10.93
N PHE A 27 16.15 12.13 10.44
CA PHE A 27 15.28 11.06 9.96
C PHE A 27 15.51 9.77 10.74
N TYR A 28 14.42 9.07 11.01
CA TYR A 28 14.53 7.69 11.49
C TYR A 28 15.04 6.78 10.37
N PRO A 29 15.78 5.71 10.71
CA PRO A 29 16.15 4.70 9.72
C PRO A 29 14.91 4.19 8.99
N ALA A 30 15.02 4.00 7.68
CA ALA A 30 13.93 3.47 6.88
C ALA A 30 13.48 2.10 7.42
N ALA A 31 12.20 1.98 7.77
CA ALA A 31 11.64 0.71 8.18
C ALA A 31 11.67 -0.29 7.02
N ARG A 32 12.18 -1.50 7.29
CA ARG A 32 12.13 -2.60 6.31
C ARG A 32 10.92 -3.46 6.62
N PRO A 33 9.93 -3.52 5.71
CA PRO A 33 8.77 -4.37 5.90
C PRO A 33 9.19 -5.84 6.00
N MET A 34 8.52 -6.60 6.87
CA MET A 34 8.68 -8.05 6.95
C MET A 34 8.19 -8.66 5.64
N LEU A 35 9.06 -9.44 5.01
CA LEU A 35 8.71 -10.18 3.81
C LEU A 35 8.00 -11.49 4.20
N PRO A 36 7.04 -11.94 3.40
CA PRO A 36 6.44 -13.27 3.58
C PRO A 36 7.46 -14.36 3.27
N PRO A 37 7.20 -15.62 3.68
CA PRO A 37 7.98 -16.77 3.23
C PRO A 37 8.03 -16.83 1.68
N PRO A 38 9.08 -17.45 1.09
CA PRO A 38 9.26 -17.49 -0.37
C PRO A 38 8.07 -18.11 -1.12
N ASP A 39 7.42 -19.11 -0.53
CA ASP A 39 6.31 -19.86 -1.15
C ASP A 39 4.93 -19.34 -0.72
N TYR A 40 4.86 -18.16 -0.12
CA TYR A 40 3.61 -17.59 0.37
C TYR A 40 2.75 -17.05 -0.78
N ASP A 41 1.58 -17.65 -0.98
CA ASP A 41 0.55 -17.15 -1.89
C ASP A 41 -0.67 -16.65 -1.10
N LEU A 42 -0.87 -15.34 -1.10
CA LEU A 42 -2.00 -14.73 -0.40
C LEU A 42 -3.35 -15.18 -0.96
N THR A 43 -3.43 -15.52 -2.26
CA THR A 43 -4.66 -16.01 -2.89
C THR A 43 -5.09 -17.34 -2.28
N GLU A 44 -4.15 -18.24 -2.03
CA GLU A 44 -4.43 -19.53 -1.37
C GLU A 44 -4.82 -19.34 0.09
N GLU A 45 -4.18 -18.40 0.78
CA GLU A 45 -4.46 -18.16 2.21
C GLU A 45 -5.86 -17.58 2.44
N VAL A 46 -6.30 -16.62 1.63
CA VAL A 46 -7.65 -16.02 1.77
C VAL A 46 -8.78 -17.00 1.43
N GLN A 47 -8.49 -18.10 0.71
CA GLN A 47 -9.47 -19.16 0.49
C GLN A 47 -9.70 -20.04 1.74
N LYS A 48 -8.76 -20.04 2.66
CA LYS A 48 -8.81 -20.86 3.88
C LYS A 48 -9.36 -20.08 5.07
N HIS A 49 -9.03 -18.80 5.16
CA HIS A 49 -9.41 -17.93 6.29
C HIS A 49 -9.23 -16.46 5.95
N ASP A 50 -9.77 -15.58 6.79
CA ASP A 50 -9.55 -14.14 6.70
C ASP A 50 -8.09 -13.80 7.01
N VAL A 51 -7.49 -12.90 6.24
CA VAL A 51 -6.10 -12.47 6.42
C VAL A 51 -6.04 -11.00 6.79
N LEU A 52 -5.36 -10.70 7.90
CA LEU A 52 -5.05 -9.34 8.33
C LEU A 52 -3.60 -9.01 7.99
N LEU A 53 -3.39 -7.95 7.23
CA LEU A 53 -2.07 -7.42 6.91
C LEU A 53 -1.87 -6.05 7.54
N SER A 54 -0.78 -5.86 8.27
CA SER A 54 -0.46 -4.61 8.98
C SER A 54 0.65 -3.85 8.25
N TYR A 55 0.29 -2.75 7.59
CA TYR A 55 1.24 -1.87 6.91
C TYR A 55 1.65 -0.70 7.80
N PRO A 56 2.90 -0.25 7.74
CA PRO A 56 4.01 -0.64 6.84
C PRO A 56 4.89 -1.79 7.38
N TYR A 57 4.48 -2.49 8.43
CA TYR A 57 5.30 -3.52 9.08
C TYR A 57 5.44 -4.80 8.25
N GLN A 58 4.41 -5.14 7.50
CA GLN A 58 4.43 -6.23 6.53
C GLN A 58 4.50 -5.68 5.10
N SER A 59 5.08 -6.48 4.19
CA SER A 59 5.18 -6.12 2.78
C SER A 59 3.80 -6.10 2.12
N ILE A 60 3.51 -5.06 1.35
CA ILE A 60 2.28 -4.95 0.55
C ILE A 60 2.33 -5.81 -0.74
N ARG A 61 3.49 -6.35 -1.09
CA ARG A 61 3.68 -7.12 -2.34
C ARG A 61 2.69 -8.27 -2.51
N PRO A 62 2.48 -9.16 -1.52
CA PRO A 62 1.53 -10.26 -1.67
C PRO A 62 0.12 -9.80 -2.05
N PHE A 63 -0.31 -8.68 -1.47
CA PHE A 63 -1.61 -8.09 -1.78
C PHE A 63 -1.68 -7.54 -3.20
N ILE A 64 -0.63 -6.86 -3.66
CA ILE A 64 -0.55 -6.35 -5.03
C ILE A 64 -0.53 -7.51 -6.03
N ASP A 65 0.22 -8.58 -5.75
CA ASP A 65 0.32 -9.75 -6.62
C ASP A 65 -1.02 -10.50 -6.69
N MET A 66 -1.71 -10.68 -5.57
CA MET A 66 -3.06 -11.24 -5.53
C MET A 66 -4.03 -10.38 -6.37
N LEU A 67 -3.99 -9.07 -6.25
CA LEU A 67 -4.85 -8.16 -7.00
C LEU A 67 -4.58 -8.22 -8.51
N LYS A 68 -3.32 -8.29 -8.91
CA LYS A 68 -2.92 -8.47 -10.32
C LYS A 68 -3.37 -9.83 -10.89
N LYS A 69 -3.27 -10.91 -10.10
CA LYS A 69 -3.80 -12.22 -10.46
C LYS A 69 -5.31 -12.13 -10.66
N ALA A 70 -6.04 -11.59 -9.69
CA ALA A 70 -7.49 -11.44 -9.74
C ALA A 70 -7.96 -10.58 -10.93
N ALA A 71 -7.20 -9.56 -11.32
CA ALA A 71 -7.52 -8.72 -12.47
C ALA A 71 -7.54 -9.51 -13.79
N ARG A 72 -6.73 -10.57 -13.91
CA ARG A 72 -6.56 -11.39 -15.12
C ARG A 72 -7.34 -12.71 -15.09
N ASP A 73 -7.68 -13.18 -13.91
CA ASP A 73 -8.31 -14.48 -13.71
C ASP A 73 -9.76 -14.47 -14.23
N PRO A 74 -10.13 -15.31 -15.22
CA PRO A 74 -11.49 -15.34 -15.75
C PRO A 74 -12.54 -15.82 -14.74
N ASP A 75 -12.13 -16.55 -13.70
CA ASP A 75 -13.04 -17.04 -12.66
C ASP A 75 -13.39 -15.97 -11.63
N VAL A 76 -12.64 -14.86 -11.59
CA VAL A 76 -12.94 -13.70 -10.75
C VAL A 76 -13.95 -12.79 -11.45
N ILE A 77 -15.15 -12.71 -10.90
CA ILE A 77 -16.27 -11.97 -11.48
C ILE A 77 -16.20 -10.48 -11.14
N SER A 78 -15.76 -10.14 -9.93
CA SER A 78 -15.71 -8.75 -9.46
C SER A 78 -14.68 -8.56 -8.36
N ILE A 79 -14.17 -7.31 -8.25
CA ILE A 79 -13.28 -6.89 -7.16
C ILE A 79 -14.00 -5.81 -6.38
N LYS A 80 -14.17 -6.01 -5.07
CA LYS A 80 -14.74 -5.02 -4.15
C LYS A 80 -13.66 -4.57 -3.17
N MET A 81 -13.35 -3.29 -3.17
CA MET A 81 -12.28 -2.74 -2.34
C MET A 81 -12.69 -1.42 -1.73
N THR A 82 -12.42 -1.24 -0.43
CA THR A 82 -12.53 0.05 0.23
C THR A 82 -11.18 0.75 0.20
N LEU A 83 -11.14 1.93 -0.42
CA LEU A 83 -9.93 2.74 -0.56
C LEU A 83 -10.11 4.02 0.26
N TYR A 84 -9.18 4.30 1.16
CA TYR A 84 -9.18 5.54 1.93
C TYR A 84 -8.32 6.61 1.26
N ARG A 85 -7.12 6.26 0.82
CA ARG A 85 -6.17 7.20 0.22
C ARG A 85 -5.25 6.48 -0.76
N MET A 86 -5.13 7.00 -1.97
CA MET A 86 -4.31 6.41 -3.03
C MET A 86 -3.27 7.39 -3.54
N ALA A 87 -2.06 6.90 -3.78
CA ALA A 87 -1.06 7.64 -4.55
C ALA A 87 -1.42 7.63 -6.04
N ARG A 88 -1.07 8.68 -6.78
CA ARG A 88 -1.41 8.82 -8.21
C ARG A 88 -0.85 7.69 -9.08
N GLU A 89 0.36 7.22 -8.76
CA GLU A 89 1.05 6.14 -9.49
C GLU A 89 1.07 4.84 -8.67
N SER A 90 -0.08 4.46 -8.11
CA SER A 90 -0.19 3.26 -7.30
C SER A 90 -0.33 2.02 -8.17
N GLN A 91 0.45 0.97 -7.91
CA GLN A 91 0.28 -0.35 -8.53
C GLN A 91 -1.10 -0.96 -8.28
N ILE A 92 -1.76 -0.59 -7.18
CA ILE A 92 -3.13 -0.99 -6.89
C ILE A 92 -4.09 -0.37 -7.90
N VAL A 93 -3.95 0.94 -8.18
CA VAL A 93 -4.78 1.62 -9.20
C VAL A 93 -4.58 0.98 -10.57
N GLN A 94 -3.34 0.68 -10.95
CA GLN A 94 -3.05 0.03 -12.23
C GLN A 94 -3.72 -1.35 -12.33
N ALA A 95 -3.65 -2.16 -11.26
CA ALA A 95 -4.32 -3.47 -11.24
C ALA A 95 -5.84 -3.36 -11.29
N LEU A 96 -6.44 -2.35 -10.64
CA LEU A 96 -7.88 -2.10 -10.72
C LEU A 96 -8.32 -1.61 -12.10
N MET A 97 -7.51 -0.79 -12.77
CA MET A 97 -7.77 -0.39 -14.15
C MET A 97 -7.73 -1.60 -15.09
N GLU A 98 -6.70 -2.46 -14.97
CA GLU A 98 -6.61 -3.71 -15.71
C GLU A 98 -7.83 -4.63 -15.46
N ALA A 99 -8.29 -4.71 -14.21
CA ALA A 99 -9.48 -5.48 -13.88
C ALA A 99 -10.74 -4.93 -14.58
N ALA A 100 -10.90 -3.60 -14.59
CA ALA A 100 -12.01 -2.94 -15.26
C ALA A 100 -11.97 -3.15 -16.79
N GLU A 101 -10.78 -3.09 -17.40
CA GLU A 101 -10.58 -3.39 -18.83
C GLU A 101 -10.93 -4.85 -19.17
N ASN A 102 -10.72 -5.77 -18.22
CA ASN A 102 -11.10 -7.18 -18.32
C ASN A 102 -12.58 -7.45 -17.93
N GLY A 103 -13.38 -6.40 -17.71
CA GLY A 103 -14.82 -6.53 -17.46
C GLY A 103 -15.22 -6.90 -16.04
N LYS A 104 -14.38 -6.62 -15.05
CA LYS A 104 -14.63 -6.94 -13.64
C LYS A 104 -15.15 -5.75 -12.83
#